data_aa12fff33b81ba3248e3df738ea5f460
#
_entry.id   aa12fff33b81ba3248e3df738ea5f460
#
_cell.length_a   1.000
_cell.length_b   1.000
_cell.length_c   1.000
_cell.angle_alpha   90.00
_cell.angle_beta   90.00
_cell.angle_gamma   90.00
#
_symmetry.space_group_name_H-M   'P 1'
#
loop_
_entity.id
_entity.type
_entity.pdbx_description
1 polymer ?
#
loop_
_entity_poly.entity_id
_entity_poly.type
_entity_poly.pdbx_seq_one_letter_code
_entity_poly.pdbx_strand_id
1 'polypeptide(L)'
;MRKLVTLLGTFALVGCGEKTESSDNGAAGNDTVTVESETKPSGESSPSDNGATGSDAGAVGSETKPAGEPFPKLSPFTKVSCHDDNAVVVFSGKRYELISIDGLPAIQILKFCHKTYAARWEKRFAEDLVEVLSGMGKTVGSSVNLVLKDLDTDKVIKVSDAPMTTENRRSVWKNRH
;
A
#
# COMPACT_ATOMS: atom_id res chain seq x y z
N MET A 1 20.38 3.44 46.87
CA MET A 1 19.69 2.24 47.37
C MET A 1 18.84 1.69 46.23
N ARG A 2 19.29 0.62 45.60
CA ARG A 2 18.60 -0.01 44.47
C ARG A 2 17.77 -1.17 45.02
N LYS A 3 16.47 -1.12 44.87
CA LYS A 3 15.57 -2.23 45.20
C LYS A 3 15.46 -3.14 43.97
N LEU A 4 16.08 -4.31 44.11
CA LEU A 4 15.96 -5.44 43.21
C LEU A 4 14.61 -6.12 43.51
N VAL A 5 13.67 -6.12 42.61
CA VAL A 5 12.43 -6.90 42.72
C VAL A 5 12.58 -8.08 41.76
N THR A 6 12.87 -9.23 42.31
CA THR A 6 12.86 -10.52 41.62
C THR A 6 11.44 -11.05 41.64
N LEU A 7 10.80 -11.13 40.47
CA LEU A 7 9.51 -11.79 40.32
C LEU A 7 9.73 -13.17 39.70
N LEU A 8 9.67 -14.21 40.51
CA LEU A 8 9.52 -15.60 40.05
C LEU A 8 8.09 -15.80 39.61
N GLY A 9 7.87 -16.04 38.37
CA GLY A 9 6.58 -16.42 37.78
C GLY A 9 6.63 -17.85 37.29
N THR A 10 5.86 -18.68 37.92
CA THR A 10 5.65 -20.13 37.78
C THR A 10 5.10 -20.49 36.40
N PHE A 11 5.78 -21.38 35.68
CA PHE A 11 5.26 -22.04 34.48
C PHE A 11 4.26 -23.13 34.89
N ALA A 12 3.01 -23.00 34.46
CA ALA A 12 2.05 -24.09 34.47
C ALA A 12 1.92 -24.66 33.06
N LEU A 13 2.44 -25.85 32.90
CA LEU A 13 2.20 -26.74 31.75
C LEU A 13 0.88 -27.49 32.01
N VAL A 14 -0.08 -27.31 31.13
CA VAL A 14 -1.26 -28.18 30.93
C VAL A 14 -1.50 -28.12 29.43
N GLY A 15 -1.48 -29.17 28.65
CA GLY A 15 -1.92 -30.52 28.75
C GLY A 15 -2.49 -30.85 27.40
N CYS A 16 -2.03 -31.90 26.77
CA CYS A 16 -2.44 -32.50 25.49
C CYS A 16 -3.96 -32.62 25.31
N GLY A 17 -4.41 -32.38 24.09
CA GLY A 17 -5.74 -32.73 23.61
C GLY A 17 -5.69 -32.96 22.12
N GLU A 18 -5.24 -34.15 21.74
CA GLU A 18 -5.34 -34.78 20.44
C GLU A 18 -6.79 -35.17 20.18
N LYS A 19 -7.40 -34.69 19.11
CA LYS A 19 -8.53 -35.38 18.46
C LYS A 19 -8.52 -35.11 16.98
N THR A 20 -8.04 -36.12 16.29
CA THR A 20 -8.34 -36.48 14.91
C THR A 20 -9.81 -36.78 14.77
N GLU A 21 -10.49 -36.16 13.80
CA GLU A 21 -11.60 -36.82 13.10
C GLU A 21 -11.56 -36.45 11.62
N SER A 22 -11.25 -37.50 10.90
CA SER A 22 -11.45 -37.74 9.49
C SER A 22 -12.90 -37.73 9.15
N SER A 23 -13.32 -37.06 8.11
CA SER A 23 -14.53 -37.40 7.34
C SER A 23 -14.31 -37.05 5.88
N ASP A 24 -14.15 -38.11 5.21
CA ASP A 24 -14.28 -38.43 3.80
C ASP A 24 -15.70 -38.18 3.28
N ASN A 25 -15.82 -38.01 1.98
CA ASN A 25 -16.97 -38.02 1.06
C ASN A 25 -17.24 -36.67 0.42
N GLY A 26 -17.28 -36.54 -0.89
CA GLY A 26 -17.49 -37.46 -1.97
C GLY A 26 -17.82 -36.69 -3.23
N ALA A 27 -17.29 -37.22 -4.30
CA ALA A 27 -17.87 -37.33 -5.64
C ALA A 27 -18.43 -36.13 -6.41
N ALA A 28 -17.77 -35.89 -7.52
CA ALA A 28 -18.32 -35.83 -8.89
C ALA A 28 -19.34 -34.75 -9.24
N GLY A 29 -18.97 -33.94 -10.20
CA GLY A 29 -19.82 -33.04 -10.96
C GLY A 29 -19.05 -32.46 -12.15
N ASN A 30 -18.97 -33.28 -13.19
CA ASN A 30 -18.61 -32.92 -14.55
C ASN A 30 -19.65 -31.94 -15.08
N ASP A 31 -19.24 -30.80 -15.62
CA ASP A 31 -19.96 -30.22 -16.76
C ASP A 31 -19.02 -29.35 -17.57
N THR A 32 -18.65 -29.95 -18.67
CA THR A 32 -18.03 -29.36 -19.84
C THR A 32 -19.09 -28.53 -20.56
N VAL A 33 -18.87 -27.23 -20.71
CA VAL A 33 -19.55 -26.44 -21.73
C VAL A 33 -18.50 -25.74 -22.58
N THR A 34 -18.24 -26.36 -23.69
CA THR A 34 -17.62 -25.82 -24.89
C THR A 34 -18.67 -24.96 -25.59
N VAL A 35 -18.39 -23.68 -25.79
CA VAL A 35 -19.09 -22.88 -26.81
C VAL A 35 -18.04 -22.19 -27.67
N GLU A 36 -17.75 -22.81 -28.80
CA GLU A 36 -17.19 -22.18 -29.97
C GLU A 36 -18.24 -21.24 -30.57
N SER A 37 -17.83 -20.06 -30.91
CA SER A 37 -18.51 -19.25 -31.92
C SER A 37 -17.49 -18.40 -32.63
N GLU A 38 -17.02 -18.96 -33.73
CA GLU A 38 -16.47 -18.19 -34.84
C GLU A 38 -17.53 -17.28 -35.44
N THR A 39 -17.19 -16.05 -35.69
CA THR A 39 -17.77 -15.31 -36.80
C THR A 39 -16.81 -14.20 -37.24
N LYS A 40 -16.11 -14.45 -38.33
CA LYS A 40 -15.55 -13.43 -39.22
C LYS A 40 -16.60 -13.16 -40.29
N PRO A 41 -16.82 -11.90 -40.70
CA PRO A 41 -16.55 -11.62 -42.09
C PRO A 41 -15.76 -10.33 -42.35
N SER A 42 -14.99 -10.45 -43.40
CA SER A 42 -14.34 -9.48 -44.22
C SER A 42 -15.28 -8.38 -44.71
N GLY A 43 -14.74 -7.17 -44.85
CA GLY A 43 -15.34 -6.05 -45.52
C GLY A 43 -14.28 -5.07 -45.98
N GLU A 44 -13.76 -5.33 -47.17
CA GLU A 44 -12.87 -4.52 -48.00
C GLU A 44 -13.67 -3.33 -48.57
N SER A 45 -13.15 -2.11 -48.51
CA SER A 45 -13.33 -1.06 -49.52
C SER A 45 -12.48 0.16 -49.16
N SER A 46 -11.44 0.40 -49.88
CA SER A 46 -10.84 1.70 -50.24
C SER A 46 -11.46 2.16 -51.55
N PRO A 47 -11.16 3.36 -52.13
CA PRO A 47 -10.54 4.59 -51.61
C PRO A 47 -11.38 5.84 -52.05
N SER A 48 -11.05 7.02 -51.52
CA SER A 48 -11.19 8.29 -52.31
C SER A 48 -10.39 9.40 -51.61
N ASP A 49 -9.42 9.79 -52.28
CA ASP A 49 -8.70 10.99 -52.61
C ASP A 49 -9.54 12.31 -52.50
N ASN A 50 -8.89 13.32 -51.96
CA ASN A 50 -8.91 14.76 -52.21
C ASN A 50 -8.65 15.51 -50.89
N GLY A 51 -7.49 16.11 -50.65
CA GLY A 51 -7.07 17.33 -51.32
C GLY A 51 -7.42 18.53 -50.46
N ALA A 52 -6.43 19.16 -49.90
CA ALA A 52 -6.22 20.59 -49.73
C ALA A 52 -5.58 20.97 -48.39
N THR A 53 -4.32 21.34 -48.51
CA THR A 53 -3.67 22.49 -47.84
C THR A 53 -4.45 23.18 -46.72
N GLY A 54 -3.88 23.08 -45.52
CA GLY A 54 -4.20 23.90 -44.39
C GLY A 54 -3.04 23.85 -43.42
N SER A 55 -2.07 24.74 -43.67
CA SER A 55 -1.01 24.99 -42.66
C SER A 55 -1.69 25.67 -41.48
N ASP A 56 -1.89 24.92 -40.42
CA ASP A 56 -2.13 25.52 -39.13
C ASP A 56 -1.16 24.88 -38.12
N ALA A 57 -0.21 25.71 -37.76
CA ALA A 57 0.76 25.43 -36.73
C ALA A 57 0.03 25.34 -35.38
N GLY A 58 -0.67 24.24 -35.19
CA GLY A 58 -1.19 23.84 -33.89
C GLY A 58 -0.01 23.55 -32.98
N ALA A 59 0.40 24.56 -32.24
CA ALA A 59 1.27 24.41 -31.10
C ALA A 59 0.71 23.27 -30.25
N VAL A 60 1.43 22.14 -30.30
CA VAL A 60 1.28 21.07 -29.30
C VAL A 60 1.68 21.75 -28.01
N GLY A 61 0.68 22.28 -27.31
CA GLY A 61 0.82 22.73 -25.95
C GLY A 61 1.32 21.52 -25.14
N SER A 62 2.65 21.39 -25.04
CA SER A 62 3.23 20.78 -23.90
C SER A 62 2.64 21.52 -22.71
N GLU A 63 1.60 20.97 -22.13
CA GLU A 63 1.21 21.34 -20.78
C GLU A 63 2.42 21.04 -19.91
N THR A 64 3.30 22.01 -19.84
CA THR A 64 4.30 22.11 -18.82
C THR A 64 3.51 22.19 -17.53
N LYS A 65 3.28 21.03 -16.91
CA LYS A 65 2.77 20.92 -15.55
C LYS A 65 3.49 22.03 -14.77
N PRO A 66 2.79 23.02 -14.22
CA PRO A 66 3.43 24.11 -13.50
C PRO A 66 4.35 23.48 -12.48
N ALA A 67 5.57 24.03 -12.34
CA ALA A 67 6.59 23.56 -11.41
C ALA A 67 5.88 23.31 -10.07
N GLY A 68 5.64 22.01 -9.78
CA GLY A 68 4.58 21.59 -8.90
C GLY A 68 4.77 22.18 -7.51
N GLU A 69 3.70 22.72 -6.96
CA GLU A 69 3.66 23.02 -5.54
C GLU A 69 4.21 21.81 -4.78
N PRO A 70 5.08 22.06 -3.78
CA PRO A 70 5.68 20.96 -3.03
C PRO A 70 4.58 20.12 -2.41
N PHE A 71 4.67 18.81 -2.55
CA PHE A 71 3.71 17.89 -1.95
C PHE A 71 3.51 18.20 -0.47
N PRO A 72 2.25 18.19 0.03
CA PRO A 72 1.98 18.47 1.43
C PRO A 72 2.70 17.44 2.32
N LYS A 73 3.34 17.94 3.37
CA LYS A 73 4.09 17.11 4.32
C LYS A 73 3.17 16.59 5.42
N LEU A 74 2.47 15.51 5.13
CA LEU A 74 1.46 14.89 5.98
C LEU A 74 1.79 13.43 6.25
N SER A 75 1.37 12.91 7.41
CA SER A 75 1.48 11.49 7.77
C SER A 75 0.32 11.08 8.68
N PRO A 76 -0.18 9.83 8.58
CA PRO A 76 -1.10 9.27 9.55
C PRO A 76 -0.37 8.72 10.79
N PHE A 77 0.95 8.56 10.72
CA PHE A 77 1.78 7.91 11.73
C PHE A 77 2.57 8.92 12.55
N THR A 78 2.86 8.57 13.82
CA THR A 78 3.75 9.34 14.70
C THR A 78 5.16 8.78 14.75
N LYS A 79 5.38 7.53 14.34
CA LYS A 79 6.68 6.88 14.17
C LYS A 79 6.60 5.86 13.05
N VAL A 80 7.67 5.74 12.29
CA VAL A 80 7.84 4.73 11.24
C VAL A 80 9.22 4.11 11.37
N SER A 81 9.30 2.79 11.34
CA SER A 81 10.54 2.01 11.27
C SER A 81 10.43 1.07 10.09
N CYS A 82 11.30 1.24 9.10
CA CYS A 82 11.29 0.45 7.89
C CYS A 82 12.31 -0.67 7.96
N HIS A 83 11.94 -1.80 7.39
CA HIS A 83 12.80 -2.92 7.07
C HIS A 83 12.60 -3.22 5.59
N ASP A 84 13.46 -4.05 4.98
CA ASP A 84 13.44 -4.28 3.53
C ASP A 84 12.07 -4.70 3.00
N ASP A 85 11.37 -5.58 3.72
CA ASP A 85 10.09 -6.16 3.29
C ASP A 85 8.87 -5.71 4.11
N ASN A 86 9.07 -4.99 5.23
CA ASN A 86 7.97 -4.56 6.08
C ASN A 86 8.20 -3.18 6.71
N ALA A 87 7.14 -2.58 7.20
CA ALA A 87 7.20 -1.34 7.95
C ALA A 87 6.40 -1.48 9.26
N VAL A 88 7.03 -1.11 10.36
CA VAL A 88 6.38 -0.98 11.66
C VAL A 88 6.07 0.49 11.90
N VAL A 89 4.80 0.76 12.21
CA VAL A 89 4.29 2.12 12.39
C VAL A 89 3.68 2.30 13.79
N VAL A 90 3.69 3.53 14.28
CA VAL A 90 2.91 3.91 15.46
C VAL A 90 1.72 4.74 15.00
N PHE A 91 0.53 4.19 15.24
CA PHE A 91 -0.76 4.82 14.96
C PHE A 91 -1.58 4.88 16.25
N SER A 92 -2.12 6.05 16.59
CA SER A 92 -2.89 6.26 17.84
C SER A 92 -2.17 5.74 19.08
N GLY A 93 -0.84 5.92 19.13
CA GLY A 93 -0.02 5.54 20.29
C GLY A 93 0.34 4.06 20.38
N LYS A 94 -0.12 3.20 19.46
CA LYS A 94 0.14 1.76 19.45
C LYS A 94 0.97 1.35 18.24
N ARG A 95 1.75 0.25 18.38
CA ARG A 95 2.63 -0.28 17.33
C ARG A 95 1.90 -1.30 16.47
N TYR A 96 2.08 -1.19 15.17
CA TYR A 96 1.48 -2.08 14.18
C TYR A 96 2.47 -2.39 13.06
N GLU A 97 2.34 -3.55 12.47
CA GLU A 97 2.88 -3.81 11.14
C GLU A 97 1.93 -3.22 10.10
N LEU A 98 2.45 -2.44 9.17
CA LEU A 98 1.67 -1.85 8.10
C LEU A 98 1.44 -2.87 6.98
N ILE A 99 0.19 -3.20 6.69
CA ILE A 99 -0.19 -4.13 5.63
C ILE A 99 -0.49 -3.38 4.33
N SER A 100 -1.31 -2.33 4.40
CA SER A 100 -1.62 -1.53 3.21
C SER A 100 -2.07 -0.11 3.54
N ILE A 101 -1.93 0.80 2.55
CA ILE A 101 -2.45 2.17 2.55
C ILE A 101 -3.28 2.35 1.28
N ASP A 102 -4.55 2.75 1.40
CA ASP A 102 -5.50 2.93 0.28
C ASP A 102 -5.51 1.75 -0.70
N GLY A 103 -5.45 0.53 -0.16
CA GLY A 103 -5.42 -0.70 -0.92
C GLY A 103 -4.07 -1.04 -1.57
N LEU A 104 -3.06 -0.17 -1.46
CA LEU A 104 -1.69 -0.48 -1.88
C LEU A 104 -0.98 -1.28 -0.79
N PRO A 105 -0.51 -2.51 -1.06
CA PRO A 105 0.30 -3.27 -0.13
C PRO A 105 1.57 -2.54 0.29
N ALA A 106 1.90 -2.53 1.58
CA ALA A 106 3.10 -1.86 2.10
C ALA A 106 4.38 -2.30 1.39
N ILE A 107 4.52 -3.60 1.10
CA ILE A 107 5.67 -4.14 0.36
C ILE A 107 5.83 -3.53 -1.03
N GLN A 108 4.73 -3.19 -1.72
CA GLN A 108 4.80 -2.53 -3.03
C GLN A 108 5.27 -1.09 -2.89
N ILE A 109 4.82 -0.40 -1.85
CA ILE A 109 5.24 0.98 -1.56
C ILE A 109 6.73 0.99 -1.22
N LEU A 110 7.20 0.05 -0.38
CA LEU A 110 8.61 -0.09 -0.03
C LEU A 110 9.48 -0.37 -1.27
N LYS A 111 9.09 -1.33 -2.11
CA LYS A 111 9.79 -1.64 -3.38
C LYS A 111 9.85 -0.43 -4.31
N PHE A 112 8.77 0.34 -4.41
CA PHE A 112 8.76 1.58 -5.19
C PHE A 112 9.76 2.59 -4.61
N CYS A 113 9.79 2.77 -3.28
CA CYS A 113 10.73 3.66 -2.61
C CYS A 113 12.19 3.24 -2.86
N HIS A 114 12.52 1.96 -2.70
CA HIS A 114 13.86 1.43 -2.99
C HIS A 114 14.28 1.73 -4.42
N LYS A 115 13.42 1.43 -5.39
CA LYS A 115 13.70 1.64 -6.82
C LYS A 115 13.88 3.12 -7.17
N THR A 116 13.05 3.99 -6.58
CA THR A 116 12.94 5.40 -7.00
C THR A 116 13.93 6.31 -6.26
N TYR A 117 14.15 6.04 -4.96
CA TYR A 117 14.89 6.96 -4.09
C TYR A 117 16.22 6.40 -3.58
N ALA A 118 16.60 5.17 -3.95
CA ALA A 118 17.86 4.53 -3.59
C ALA A 118 18.19 4.69 -2.09
N ALA A 119 19.37 5.22 -1.73
CA ALA A 119 19.80 5.38 -0.33
C ALA A 119 18.90 6.27 0.54
N ARG A 120 17.94 6.99 -0.05
CA ARG A 120 17.01 7.85 0.70
C ARG A 120 15.62 7.24 0.88
N TRP A 121 15.43 5.99 0.51
CA TRP A 121 14.13 5.34 0.46
C TRP A 121 13.38 5.34 1.81
N GLU A 122 14.05 5.02 2.92
CA GLU A 122 13.44 5.03 4.25
C GLU A 122 12.91 6.42 4.62
N LYS A 123 13.74 7.46 4.37
CA LYS A 123 13.33 8.83 4.61
C LYS A 123 12.08 9.19 3.80
N ARG A 124 12.06 8.83 2.53
CA ARG A 124 10.94 9.15 1.63
C ARG A 124 9.67 8.44 2.07
N PHE A 125 9.77 7.15 2.38
CA PHE A 125 8.63 6.42 2.91
C PHE A 125 8.10 7.00 4.22
N ALA A 126 8.98 7.31 5.17
CA ALA A 126 8.59 7.76 6.50
C ALA A 126 8.09 9.22 6.53
N GLU A 127 8.75 10.14 5.82
CA GLU A 127 8.52 11.57 5.95
C GLU A 127 7.78 12.21 4.78
N ASP A 128 7.86 11.61 3.59
CA ASP A 128 7.33 12.17 2.35
C ASP A 128 6.27 11.25 1.73
N LEU A 129 5.45 10.63 2.56
CA LEU A 129 4.48 9.59 2.17
C LEU A 129 3.53 10.06 1.06
N VAL A 130 3.06 11.32 1.11
CA VAL A 130 2.19 11.90 0.08
C VAL A 130 2.89 11.90 -1.29
N GLU A 131 4.16 12.32 -1.34
CA GLU A 131 4.96 12.31 -2.56
C GLU A 131 5.13 10.89 -3.10
N VAL A 132 5.40 9.93 -2.22
CA VAL A 132 5.56 8.51 -2.57
C VAL A 132 4.27 7.95 -3.18
N LEU A 133 3.15 8.11 -2.50
CA LEU A 133 1.86 7.60 -2.98
C LEU A 133 1.43 8.29 -4.28
N SER A 134 1.66 9.60 -4.40
CA SER A 134 1.40 10.35 -5.65
C SER A 134 2.27 9.84 -6.80
N GLY A 135 3.55 9.54 -6.53
CA GLY A 135 4.46 8.92 -7.51
C GLY A 135 4.00 7.53 -7.97
N MET A 136 3.20 6.84 -7.16
CA MET A 136 2.55 5.57 -7.50
C MET A 136 1.17 5.75 -8.16
N GLY A 137 0.81 6.98 -8.54
CA GLY A 137 -0.45 7.28 -9.23
C GLY A 137 -1.68 7.38 -8.32
N LYS A 138 -1.47 7.54 -7.00
CA LYS A 138 -2.58 7.76 -6.06
C LYS A 138 -2.80 9.24 -5.79
N THR A 139 -4.07 9.65 -5.81
CA THR A 139 -4.45 10.97 -5.29
C THR A 139 -4.59 10.86 -3.78
N VAL A 140 -3.74 11.56 -3.06
CA VAL A 140 -3.71 11.53 -1.58
C VAL A 140 -4.43 12.77 -1.04
N GLY A 141 -5.47 12.55 -0.26
CA GLY A 141 -6.22 13.60 0.44
C GLY A 141 -5.67 13.91 1.84
N SER A 142 -6.54 14.46 2.69
CA SER A 142 -6.26 14.71 4.10
C SER A 142 -6.40 13.47 4.99
N SER A 143 -6.83 12.34 4.44
CA SER A 143 -6.97 11.05 5.12
C SER A 143 -6.60 9.89 4.18
N VAL A 144 -6.36 8.72 4.76
CA VAL A 144 -6.06 7.46 4.06
C VAL A 144 -6.73 6.29 4.77
N ASN A 145 -6.99 5.21 4.03
CA ASN A 145 -7.45 3.96 4.61
C ASN A 145 -6.26 3.06 4.93
N LEU A 146 -6.22 2.51 6.12
CA LEU A 146 -5.12 1.69 6.59
C LEU A 146 -5.59 0.25 6.86
N VAL A 147 -4.74 -0.71 6.52
CA VAL A 147 -4.82 -2.07 7.06
C VAL A 147 -3.56 -2.29 7.89
N LEU A 148 -3.75 -2.59 9.16
CA LEU A 148 -2.71 -2.68 10.16
C LEU A 148 -2.79 -4.03 10.87
N LYS A 149 -1.65 -4.65 11.17
CA LYS A 149 -1.56 -5.84 12.00
C LYS A 149 -0.99 -5.46 13.35
N ASP A 150 -1.73 -5.71 14.38
CA ASP A 150 -1.33 -5.46 15.77
C ASP A 150 -0.20 -6.41 16.16
N LEU A 151 0.92 -5.86 16.64
CA LEU A 151 2.12 -6.64 16.96
C LEU A 151 1.99 -7.44 18.26
N ASP A 152 1.05 -7.09 19.14
CA ASP A 152 0.87 -7.76 20.42
C ASP A 152 -0.15 -8.90 20.32
N THR A 153 -1.15 -8.76 19.43
CA THR A 153 -2.29 -9.68 19.33
C THR A 153 -2.39 -10.41 17.99
N ASP A 154 -1.53 -10.08 17.02
CA ASP A 154 -1.57 -10.56 15.63
C ASP A 154 -2.88 -10.26 14.88
N LYS A 155 -3.77 -9.48 15.47
CA LYS A 155 -5.05 -9.13 14.85
C LYS A 155 -4.87 -8.09 13.74
N VAL A 156 -5.54 -8.32 12.62
CA VAL A 156 -5.62 -7.35 11.54
C VAL A 156 -6.80 -6.42 11.77
N ILE A 157 -6.54 -5.13 11.72
CA ILE A 157 -7.54 -4.07 11.84
C ILE A 157 -7.58 -3.24 10.56
N LYS A 158 -8.76 -2.75 10.23
CA LYS A 158 -8.97 -1.79 9.14
C LYS A 158 -9.38 -0.46 9.75
N VAL A 159 -8.71 0.59 9.34
CA VAL A 159 -8.99 1.97 9.78
C VAL A 159 -9.38 2.75 8.54
N SER A 160 -10.61 3.23 8.50
CA SER A 160 -11.08 4.13 7.45
C SER A 160 -10.79 5.58 7.85
N ASP A 161 -10.48 6.40 6.84
CA ASP A 161 -10.29 7.85 6.99
C ASP A 161 -9.29 8.25 8.09
N ALA A 162 -8.18 7.51 8.22
CA ALA A 162 -7.11 7.86 9.13
C ALA A 162 -6.54 9.25 8.78
N PRO A 163 -6.60 10.23 9.69
CA PRO A 163 -6.22 11.60 9.35
C PRO A 163 -4.71 11.70 9.10
N MET A 164 -4.35 12.39 8.03
CA MET A 164 -2.98 12.75 7.71
C MET A 164 -2.68 14.15 8.18
N THR A 165 -1.74 14.30 9.11
CA THR A 165 -1.46 15.61 9.72
C THR A 165 0.01 16.01 9.64
N THR A 166 0.26 17.30 9.67
CA THR A 166 1.62 17.87 9.74
C THR A 166 2.28 17.54 11.08
N GLU A 167 1.50 17.48 12.17
CA GLU A 167 1.97 17.16 13.51
C GLU A 167 2.50 15.72 13.58
N ASN A 168 1.75 14.78 13.01
CA ASN A 168 2.18 13.38 12.91
C ASN A 168 3.47 13.27 12.10
N ARG A 169 3.53 13.92 10.94
CA ARG A 169 4.76 13.94 10.12
C ARG A 169 5.94 14.54 10.88
N ARG A 170 5.73 15.63 11.62
CA ARG A 170 6.78 16.23 12.47
C ARG A 170 7.24 15.27 13.56
N SER A 171 6.32 14.48 14.12
CA SER A 171 6.63 13.42 15.11
C SER A 171 7.46 12.31 14.48
N VAL A 172 7.13 11.86 13.26
CA VAL A 172 7.94 10.88 12.52
C VAL A 172 9.37 11.37 12.35
N TRP A 173 9.55 12.63 11.91
CA TRP A 173 10.88 13.22 11.74
C TRP A 173 11.69 13.24 13.05
N LYS A 174 11.06 13.65 14.15
CA LYS A 174 11.71 13.69 15.48
C LYS A 174 12.10 12.30 15.99
N ASN A 175 11.26 11.30 15.73
CA ASN A 175 11.44 9.94 16.22
C ASN A 175 12.36 9.07 15.37
N ARG A 176 12.87 9.59 14.24
CA ARG A 176 13.85 8.93 13.37
C ARG A 176 15.29 9.24 13.79
N HIS A 177 15.51 10.38 14.42
CA HIS A 177 16.79 10.86 14.94
C HIS A 177 16.84 10.72 16.45
#